data_d8f6781fe61f891b3c7da58164b16b03
#
_entry.id   d8f6781fe61f891b3c7da58164b16b03
#
_cell.length_a   1.000
_cell.length_b   1.000
_cell.length_c   1.000
_cell.angle_alpha   90.00
_cell.angle_beta   90.00
_cell.angle_gamma   90.00
#
_symmetry.space_group_name_H-M   'P 1'
#
loop_
_entity.id
_entity.type
_entity.pdbx_description
1 polymer ?
#
loop_
_entity_poly.entity_id
_entity_poly.type
_entity_poly.pdbx_seq_one_letter_code
_entity_poly.pdbx_strand_id
1 'polypeptide(L)'
;FVLPPAGTIDAAHLNGVKILGTLFFMPRTIGGRDGWIEAMLTKDANGKYPYAVKMYEIAKYFGFDGWFINKELDNGKRVNEWSDFIKCFGETADAAGDTYMEIQWYDAGGTPTIELLKSHRNTSQFLEYNNTGDKSSYASQLGCTAADTYHRLYAGIECSQAGLYGFSVSGGGSLALFTPEQHTYKVLTDDLWKDESNLTGQKAYDVQAEVFEREQKTWDGIVS
;
A
#
# COMPACT_ATOMS: atom_id res chain seq x y z
N PHE A 1 -3.76 7.28 11.42
CA PHE A 1 -2.90 6.16 11.00
C PHE A 1 -3.46 4.83 11.52
N VAL A 2 -3.15 3.76 10.80
CA VAL A 2 -3.54 2.40 11.16
C VAL A 2 -2.28 1.55 11.29
N LEU A 3 -2.17 0.83 12.41
CA LEU A 3 -1.09 -0.13 12.64
C LEU A 3 -1.59 -1.54 12.30
N PRO A 4 -0.76 -2.37 11.66
CA PRO A 4 -1.11 -3.76 11.44
C PRO A 4 -1.29 -4.50 12.78
N PRO A 5 -2.29 -5.38 12.90
CA PRO A 5 -2.41 -6.25 14.07
C PRO A 5 -1.21 -7.20 14.19
N ALA A 6 -0.76 -7.50 15.44
CA ALA A 6 0.41 -8.34 15.66
C ALA A 6 0.30 -9.73 14.99
N GLY A 7 -0.86 -10.39 15.07
CA GLY A 7 -1.05 -11.68 14.40
C GLY A 7 -0.96 -11.62 12.88
N THR A 8 -1.32 -10.45 12.27
CA THR A 8 -1.16 -10.24 10.83
C THR A 8 0.31 -10.00 10.46
N ILE A 9 1.06 -9.31 11.32
CA ILE A 9 2.52 -9.15 11.14
C ILE A 9 3.21 -10.52 11.15
N ASP A 10 2.92 -11.34 12.15
CA ASP A 10 3.48 -12.69 12.27
C ASP A 10 3.13 -13.55 11.04
N ALA A 11 1.87 -13.53 10.60
CA ALA A 11 1.43 -14.28 9.42
C ALA A 11 2.13 -13.81 8.14
N ALA A 12 2.28 -12.50 7.94
CA ALA A 12 3.00 -11.94 6.79
C ALA A 12 4.47 -12.40 6.78
N HIS A 13 5.15 -12.26 7.91
CA HIS A 13 6.56 -12.62 8.03
C HIS A 13 6.82 -14.12 7.89
N LEU A 14 5.94 -14.98 8.43
CA LEU A 14 6.01 -16.44 8.21
C LEU A 14 5.90 -16.82 6.73
N ASN A 15 5.24 -16.00 5.93
CA ASN A 15 5.10 -16.20 4.48
C ASN A 15 6.10 -15.38 3.65
N GLY A 16 7.07 -14.72 4.28
CA GLY A 16 8.09 -13.92 3.60
C GLY A 16 7.53 -12.65 2.92
N VAL A 17 6.42 -12.12 3.42
CA VAL A 17 5.72 -10.96 2.87
C VAL A 17 5.90 -9.77 3.80
N LYS A 18 6.20 -8.59 3.23
CA LYS A 18 6.19 -7.33 3.97
C LYS A 18 4.78 -6.92 4.34
N ILE A 19 4.65 -6.26 5.49
CA ILE A 19 3.40 -5.63 5.92
C ILE A 19 3.65 -4.18 6.31
N LEU A 20 2.81 -3.27 5.82
CA LEU A 20 2.95 -1.83 6.01
C LEU A 20 1.84 -1.29 6.91
N GLY A 21 2.19 -0.34 7.77
CA GLY A 21 1.21 0.52 8.42
C GLY A 21 0.64 1.54 7.44
N THR A 22 -0.51 2.13 7.73
CA THR A 22 -1.15 3.10 6.84
C THR A 22 -1.21 4.49 7.48
N LEU A 23 -0.74 5.50 6.74
CA LEU A 23 -1.01 6.91 6.97
C LEU A 23 -2.02 7.39 5.93
N PHE A 24 -3.21 7.80 6.38
CA PHE A 24 -4.24 8.31 5.50
C PHE A 24 -4.47 9.80 5.70
N PHE A 25 -4.11 10.59 4.69
CA PHE A 25 -4.44 12.01 4.58
C PHE A 25 -5.70 12.14 3.72
N MET A 26 -6.83 11.99 4.37
CA MET A 26 -8.14 11.93 3.72
C MET A 26 -8.54 13.28 3.08
N PRO A 27 -9.40 13.27 2.06
CA PRO A 27 -9.96 14.49 1.46
C PRO A 27 -10.65 15.40 2.50
N ARG A 28 -10.64 16.73 2.26
CA ARG A 28 -11.33 17.70 3.14
C ARG A 28 -12.83 17.41 3.29
N THR A 29 -13.45 16.87 2.24
CA THR A 29 -14.88 16.50 2.23
C THR A 29 -15.27 15.49 3.29
N ILE A 30 -14.32 14.70 3.77
CA ILE A 30 -14.51 13.67 4.81
C ILE A 30 -13.68 13.95 6.06
N GLY A 31 -13.24 15.20 6.27
CA GLY A 31 -12.61 15.65 7.51
C GLY A 31 -11.10 15.86 7.47
N GLY A 32 -10.48 15.74 6.31
CA GLY A 32 -9.04 16.00 6.13
C GLY A 32 -8.65 17.43 6.45
N ARG A 33 -7.47 17.63 7.03
CA ARG A 33 -6.96 18.93 7.49
C ARG A 33 -5.52 19.16 7.01
N ASP A 34 -5.28 20.32 6.39
CA ASP A 34 -3.95 20.71 5.91
C ASP A 34 -2.89 20.68 7.03
N GLY A 35 -3.26 21.08 8.24
CA GLY A 35 -2.36 21.08 9.39
C GLY A 35 -1.73 19.73 9.71
N TRP A 36 -2.32 18.63 9.27
CA TRP A 36 -1.69 17.29 9.43
C TRP A 36 -0.46 17.14 8.54
N ILE A 37 -0.56 17.58 7.27
CA ILE A 37 0.58 17.53 6.33
C ILE A 37 1.62 18.58 6.71
N GLU A 38 1.19 19.78 7.14
CA GLU A 38 2.09 20.82 7.63
C GLU A 38 2.93 20.31 8.82
N ALA A 39 2.28 19.67 9.80
CA ALA A 39 2.99 19.09 10.93
C ALA A 39 3.99 18.01 10.49
N MET A 40 3.55 17.08 9.62
CA MET A 40 4.42 16.01 9.10
C MET A 40 5.66 16.56 8.41
N LEU A 41 5.51 17.62 7.61
CA LEU A 41 6.58 18.19 6.80
C LEU A 41 7.33 19.33 7.51
N THR A 42 7.10 19.54 8.80
CA THR A 42 7.87 20.49 9.60
C THR A 42 9.24 19.90 9.97
N LYS A 43 10.30 20.61 9.62
CA LYS A 43 11.69 20.27 10.01
C LYS A 43 12.01 20.80 11.41
N ASP A 44 12.84 20.07 12.13
CA ASP A 44 13.44 20.55 13.39
C ASP A 44 14.56 21.56 13.14
N ALA A 45 15.19 22.04 14.22
CA ALA A 45 16.31 23.00 14.16
C ALA A 45 17.55 22.46 13.43
N ASN A 46 17.67 21.14 13.26
CA ASN A 46 18.76 20.48 12.54
C ASN A 46 18.41 20.16 11.09
N GLY A 47 17.22 20.58 10.61
CA GLY A 47 16.74 20.32 9.26
C GLY A 47 16.21 18.90 9.03
N LYS A 48 16.03 18.09 10.07
CA LYS A 48 15.46 16.75 10.00
C LYS A 48 13.93 16.80 10.14
N TYR A 49 13.27 15.76 9.66
CA TYR A 49 11.83 15.56 9.83
C TYR A 49 11.56 14.68 11.06
N PRO A 50 11.15 15.23 12.22
CA PRO A 50 10.92 14.44 13.43
C PRO A 50 9.88 13.34 13.25
N TYR A 51 8.85 13.60 12.42
CA TYR A 51 7.83 12.60 12.14
C TYR A 51 8.33 11.44 11.25
N ALA A 52 9.27 11.68 10.32
CA ALA A 52 9.88 10.60 9.56
C ALA A 52 10.69 9.65 10.48
N VAL A 53 11.47 10.24 11.40
CA VAL A 53 12.18 9.47 12.43
C VAL A 53 11.21 8.70 13.31
N LYS A 54 10.13 9.35 13.77
CA LYS A 54 9.12 8.72 14.62
C LYS A 54 8.37 7.58 13.91
N MET A 55 8.10 7.72 12.61
CA MET A 55 7.50 6.65 11.81
C MET A 55 8.39 5.41 11.74
N TYR A 56 9.70 5.60 11.58
CA TYR A 56 10.65 4.49 11.65
C TYR A 56 10.62 3.83 13.04
N GLU A 57 10.70 4.61 14.13
CA GLU A 57 10.67 4.09 15.49
C GLU A 57 9.39 3.28 15.79
N ILE A 58 8.23 3.74 15.30
CA ILE A 58 6.95 3.04 15.46
C ILE A 58 6.98 1.73 14.68
N ALA A 59 7.40 1.74 13.42
CA ALA A 59 7.48 0.53 12.60
C ALA A 59 8.41 -0.51 13.26
N LYS A 60 9.58 -0.07 13.71
CA LYS A 60 10.54 -0.91 14.41
C LYS A 60 9.99 -1.48 15.71
N TYR A 61 9.31 -0.67 16.53
CA TYR A 61 8.75 -1.08 17.81
C TYR A 61 7.67 -2.15 17.67
N PHE A 62 6.77 -1.98 16.70
CA PHE A 62 5.68 -2.92 16.45
C PHE A 62 6.06 -4.08 15.51
N GLY A 63 7.21 -4.00 14.85
CA GLY A 63 7.75 -5.08 14.03
C GLY A 63 7.19 -5.16 12.61
N PHE A 64 6.65 -4.07 12.03
CA PHE A 64 6.21 -4.05 10.64
C PHE A 64 7.20 -3.29 9.72
N ASP A 65 7.07 -3.43 8.40
CA ASP A 65 8.16 -3.20 7.45
C ASP A 65 8.17 -1.81 6.81
N GLY A 66 7.36 -0.90 7.28
CA GLY A 66 7.29 0.46 6.74
C GLY A 66 5.86 0.99 6.62
N TRP A 67 5.63 1.95 5.70
CA TRP A 67 4.36 2.66 5.66
C TRP A 67 3.80 2.83 4.26
N PHE A 68 2.52 2.59 4.13
CA PHE A 68 1.71 3.06 3.01
C PHE A 68 1.21 4.48 3.32
N ILE A 69 1.67 5.46 2.54
CA ILE A 69 1.21 6.85 2.66
C ILE A 69 0.12 7.08 1.61
N ASN A 70 -1.13 7.10 2.06
CA ASN A 70 -2.29 7.43 1.24
C ASN A 70 -2.58 8.95 1.37
N LYS A 71 -2.13 9.72 0.36
CA LYS A 71 -2.27 11.18 0.33
C LYS A 71 -3.36 11.59 -0.67
N GLU A 72 -4.61 11.63 -0.21
CA GLU A 72 -5.75 12.10 -1.00
C GLU A 72 -6.16 13.55 -0.67
N LEU A 73 -5.58 14.14 0.38
CA LEU A 73 -5.81 15.54 0.71
C LEU A 73 -5.19 16.44 -0.37
N ASP A 74 -6.06 17.23 -1.03
CA ASP A 74 -5.61 18.21 -2.03
C ASP A 74 -5.09 19.48 -1.33
N ASN A 75 -3.79 19.51 -1.12
CA ASN A 75 -3.03 20.67 -0.63
C ASN A 75 -1.77 20.92 -1.47
N GLY A 76 -1.83 20.59 -2.76
CA GLY A 76 -0.70 20.59 -3.66
C GLY A 76 0.16 19.32 -3.55
N LYS A 77 0.97 19.07 -4.55
CA LYS A 77 1.80 17.84 -4.60
C LYS A 77 2.97 17.86 -3.62
N ARG A 78 3.56 19.03 -3.34
CA ARG A 78 4.69 19.23 -2.41
C ARG A 78 5.79 18.17 -2.58
N VAL A 79 6.08 17.80 -3.83
CA VAL A 79 6.94 16.66 -4.19
C VAL A 79 8.32 16.73 -3.51
N ASN A 80 8.96 17.91 -3.53
CA ASN A 80 10.30 18.07 -2.95
C ASN A 80 10.31 17.83 -1.44
N GLU A 81 9.29 18.33 -0.73
CA GLU A 81 9.21 18.18 0.73
C GLU A 81 8.93 16.73 1.11
N TRP A 82 8.02 16.07 0.38
CA TRP A 82 7.77 14.64 0.57
C TRP A 82 8.97 13.77 0.19
N SER A 83 9.70 14.11 -0.88
CA SER A 83 10.94 13.42 -1.24
C SER A 83 12.00 13.52 -0.14
N ASP A 84 12.21 14.71 0.43
CA ASP A 84 13.10 14.90 1.56
C ASP A 84 12.65 14.13 2.82
N PHE A 85 11.32 14.10 3.07
CA PHE A 85 10.72 13.36 4.17
C PHE A 85 10.96 11.84 4.04
N ILE A 86 10.66 11.29 2.86
CA ILE A 86 10.86 9.86 2.56
C ILE A 86 12.34 9.49 2.65
N LYS A 87 13.20 10.35 2.13
CA LYS A 87 14.66 10.20 2.26
C LYS A 87 15.08 10.15 3.73
N CYS A 88 14.59 11.06 4.56
CA CYS A 88 14.88 11.09 5.99
C CYS A 88 14.45 9.79 6.70
N PHE A 89 13.28 9.26 6.37
CA PHE A 89 12.81 7.96 6.88
C PHE A 89 13.77 6.83 6.48
N GLY A 90 14.08 6.71 5.18
CA GLY A 90 14.93 5.65 4.66
C GLY A 90 16.36 5.70 5.21
N GLU A 91 16.96 6.89 5.27
CA GLU A 91 18.30 7.09 5.86
C GLU A 91 18.32 6.77 7.36
N THR A 92 17.23 7.06 8.09
CA THR A 92 17.10 6.69 9.50
C THR A 92 17.08 5.18 9.69
N ALA A 93 16.31 4.48 8.86
CA ALA A 93 16.24 3.01 8.88
C ALA A 93 17.60 2.38 8.50
N ASP A 94 18.24 2.88 7.45
CA ASP A 94 19.54 2.41 7.00
C ASP A 94 20.63 2.57 8.06
N ALA A 95 20.66 3.72 8.72
CA ALA A 95 21.61 3.98 9.81
C ALA A 95 21.46 3.02 11.00
N ALA A 96 20.25 2.47 11.17
CA ALA A 96 19.94 1.46 12.18
C ALA A 96 20.15 0.00 11.69
N GLY A 97 20.53 -0.20 10.43
CA GLY A 97 20.71 -1.51 9.81
C GLY A 97 19.43 -2.15 9.24
N ASP A 98 18.30 -1.45 9.28
CA ASP A 98 17.00 -1.93 8.79
C ASP A 98 16.81 -1.57 7.31
N THR A 99 17.64 -2.14 6.45
CA THR A 99 17.74 -1.80 5.02
C THR A 99 16.52 -2.22 4.18
N TYR A 100 15.53 -2.86 4.77
CA TYR A 100 14.32 -3.38 4.13
C TYR A 100 13.08 -2.48 4.33
N MET A 101 13.14 -1.49 5.22
CA MET A 101 12.03 -0.57 5.49
C MET A 101 11.57 0.16 4.24
N GLU A 102 10.26 0.24 4.03
CA GLU A 102 9.65 0.74 2.80
C GLU A 102 8.68 1.89 3.06
N ILE A 103 8.64 2.84 2.13
CA ILE A 103 7.51 3.75 1.96
C ILE A 103 6.85 3.45 0.63
N GLN A 104 5.58 3.06 0.68
CA GLN A 104 4.73 2.99 -0.50
C GLN A 104 3.85 4.24 -0.57
N TRP A 105 3.92 4.95 -1.68
CA TRP A 105 3.21 6.21 -1.91
C TRP A 105 1.96 6.03 -2.75
N TYR A 106 0.89 6.74 -2.41
CA TYR A 106 -0.30 6.91 -3.22
C TYR A 106 -0.82 8.36 -3.12
N ASP A 107 -1.15 8.98 -4.25
CA ASP A 107 -1.67 10.35 -4.35
C ASP A 107 -2.84 10.48 -5.34
N ALA A 108 -3.62 9.42 -5.50
CA ALA A 108 -4.70 9.34 -6.49
C ALA A 108 -4.21 9.63 -7.93
N GLY A 109 -2.95 9.32 -8.23
CA GLY A 109 -2.33 9.55 -9.52
C GLY A 109 -2.00 8.26 -10.28
N GLY A 110 -2.30 8.23 -11.58
CA GLY A 110 -2.00 7.10 -12.47
C GLY A 110 -0.59 7.16 -13.09
N THR A 111 0.21 8.20 -12.78
CA THR A 111 1.55 8.38 -13.34
C THR A 111 2.60 8.37 -12.22
N PRO A 112 3.73 7.66 -12.40
CA PRO A 112 4.80 7.64 -11.41
C PRO A 112 5.36 9.03 -11.12
N THR A 113 5.56 9.34 -9.84
CA THR A 113 6.24 10.55 -9.38
C THR A 113 7.71 10.22 -9.16
N ILE A 114 8.52 10.45 -10.19
CA ILE A 114 9.91 9.99 -10.27
C ILE A 114 10.77 10.54 -9.11
N GLU A 115 10.58 11.78 -8.72
CA GLU A 115 11.33 12.43 -7.63
C GLU A 115 11.08 11.72 -6.30
N LEU A 116 9.82 11.36 -6.00
CA LEU A 116 9.48 10.59 -4.80
C LEU A 116 10.10 9.20 -4.83
N LEU A 117 10.01 8.52 -5.96
CA LEU A 117 10.59 7.19 -6.12
C LEU A 117 12.11 7.19 -5.99
N LYS A 118 12.79 8.27 -6.40
CA LYS A 118 14.26 8.40 -6.29
C LYS A 118 14.72 8.82 -4.90
N SER A 119 13.83 9.23 -4.00
CA SER A 119 14.21 9.70 -2.67
C SER A 119 14.87 8.63 -1.81
N HIS A 120 14.45 7.37 -1.99
CA HIS A 120 15.10 6.21 -1.35
C HIS A 120 14.90 4.94 -2.19
N ARG A 121 15.85 3.99 -2.13
CA ARG A 121 15.80 2.74 -2.91
C ARG A 121 14.55 1.88 -2.63
N ASN A 122 14.04 1.93 -1.40
CA ASN A 122 12.85 1.20 -0.97
C ASN A 122 11.56 2.04 -1.04
N THR A 123 11.52 3.06 -1.90
CA THR A 123 10.29 3.79 -2.16
C THR A 123 9.56 3.16 -3.33
N SER A 124 8.30 2.80 -3.13
CA SER A 124 7.41 2.31 -4.17
C SER A 124 6.19 3.21 -4.33
N GLN A 125 5.46 3.08 -5.42
CA GLN A 125 4.23 3.83 -5.66
C GLN A 125 3.11 2.91 -6.13
N PHE A 126 1.98 3.03 -5.46
CA PHE A 126 0.70 2.52 -5.91
C PHE A 126 0.12 3.53 -6.90
N LEU A 127 -0.07 3.12 -8.15
CA LEU A 127 -0.66 3.93 -9.20
C LEU A 127 -2.17 3.71 -9.25
N GLU A 128 -2.92 4.80 -9.45
CA GLU A 128 -4.38 4.74 -9.48
C GLU A 128 -4.88 3.73 -10.52
N TYR A 129 -6.11 3.28 -10.30
CA TYR A 129 -6.71 2.06 -10.83
C TYR A 129 -6.62 1.88 -12.34
N ASN A 130 -6.50 0.60 -12.74
CA ASN A 130 -6.50 0.12 -14.12
C ASN A 130 -5.34 0.64 -15.00
N ASN A 131 -4.29 1.19 -14.40
CA ASN A 131 -3.10 1.62 -15.12
C ASN A 131 -2.13 0.44 -15.30
N THR A 132 -2.53 -0.56 -16.08
CA THR A 132 -1.80 -1.82 -16.30
C THR A 132 -0.80 -1.78 -17.46
N GLY A 133 -0.61 -0.62 -18.11
CA GLY A 133 0.36 -0.44 -19.20
C GLY A 133 1.81 -0.68 -18.77
N ASP A 134 2.68 -0.91 -19.76
CA ASP A 134 4.11 -1.17 -19.55
C ASP A 134 4.79 -0.06 -18.72
N LYS A 135 5.46 -0.44 -17.65
CA LYS A 135 6.21 0.44 -16.75
C LYS A 135 7.72 0.39 -16.99
N SER A 136 8.22 -0.49 -17.85
CA SER A 136 9.66 -0.67 -18.10
C SER A 136 10.35 0.61 -18.59
N SER A 137 9.60 1.47 -19.30
CA SER A 137 10.09 2.77 -19.78
C SER A 137 10.52 3.73 -18.66
N TYR A 138 10.02 3.53 -17.42
CA TYR A 138 10.43 4.33 -16.27
C TYR A 138 11.77 3.91 -15.66
N ALA A 139 12.30 2.73 -16.02
CA ALA A 139 13.56 2.19 -15.48
C ALA A 139 14.72 3.19 -15.64
N SER A 140 14.88 3.77 -16.83
CA SER A 140 15.94 4.75 -17.09
C SER A 140 15.80 6.02 -16.24
N GLN A 141 14.58 6.49 -16.03
CA GLN A 141 14.29 7.66 -15.20
C GLN A 141 14.56 7.38 -13.72
N LEU A 142 14.29 6.15 -13.27
CA LEU A 142 14.53 5.69 -11.89
C LEU A 142 15.99 5.31 -11.64
N GLY A 143 16.79 5.17 -12.70
CA GLY A 143 18.18 4.72 -12.61
C GLY A 143 18.30 3.25 -12.17
N CYS A 144 17.34 2.41 -12.57
CA CYS A 144 17.28 1.00 -12.24
C CYS A 144 17.09 0.14 -13.50
N THR A 145 17.09 -1.17 -13.35
CA THR A 145 16.78 -2.10 -14.45
C THR A 145 15.24 -2.22 -14.63
N ALA A 146 14.80 -2.71 -15.79
CA ALA A 146 13.38 -3.00 -16.00
C ALA A 146 12.82 -4.02 -14.99
N ALA A 147 13.65 -4.95 -14.52
CA ALA A 147 13.27 -5.89 -13.46
C ALA A 147 13.07 -5.20 -12.11
N ASP A 148 13.83 -4.17 -11.79
CA ASP A 148 13.68 -3.45 -10.52
C ASP A 148 12.42 -2.59 -10.46
N THR A 149 11.83 -2.20 -11.61
CA THR A 149 10.57 -1.46 -11.63
C THR A 149 9.40 -2.26 -11.07
N TYR A 150 9.44 -3.61 -11.13
CA TYR A 150 8.44 -4.47 -10.49
C TYR A 150 8.30 -4.26 -8.98
N HIS A 151 9.38 -3.89 -8.30
CA HIS A 151 9.38 -3.61 -6.86
C HIS A 151 9.10 -2.15 -6.53
N ARG A 152 8.91 -1.32 -7.55
CA ARG A 152 8.78 0.13 -7.40
C ARG A 152 7.43 0.66 -7.86
N LEU A 153 6.82 0.03 -8.86
CA LEU A 153 5.59 0.50 -9.51
C LEU A 153 4.51 -0.57 -9.45
N TYR A 154 3.41 -0.24 -8.80
CA TYR A 154 2.27 -1.11 -8.59
C TYR A 154 1.05 -0.54 -9.31
N ALA A 155 0.51 -1.26 -10.29
CA ALA A 155 -0.75 -0.91 -10.93
C ALA A 155 -1.91 -1.29 -10.02
N GLY A 156 -2.66 -0.29 -9.53
CA GLY A 156 -3.81 -0.49 -8.68
C GLY A 156 -5.00 -1.08 -9.41
N ILE A 157 -5.62 -2.08 -8.83
CA ILE A 157 -6.89 -2.67 -9.27
C ILE A 157 -7.92 -2.49 -8.16
N GLU A 158 -9.01 -1.80 -8.46
CA GLU A 158 -10.12 -1.64 -7.53
C GLU A 158 -11.05 -2.86 -7.62
N CYS A 159 -10.89 -3.77 -6.66
CA CYS A 159 -11.52 -5.09 -6.71
C CYS A 159 -13.02 -5.08 -6.45
N SER A 160 -13.56 -4.01 -5.85
CA SER A 160 -15.01 -3.90 -5.59
C SER A 160 -15.82 -3.62 -6.85
N GLN A 161 -15.19 -3.04 -7.90
CA GLN A 161 -15.87 -2.62 -9.13
C GLN A 161 -15.50 -3.47 -10.34
N ALA A 162 -14.29 -3.96 -10.39
CA ALA A 162 -13.78 -4.75 -11.49
C ALA A 162 -13.87 -6.25 -11.15
N GLY A 163 -14.34 -7.07 -12.06
CA GLY A 163 -14.06 -8.49 -11.96
C GLY A 163 -12.53 -8.68 -11.93
N LEU A 164 -12.02 -9.49 -11.01
CA LEU A 164 -10.58 -9.72 -10.84
C LEU A 164 -9.95 -10.55 -11.98
N TYR A 165 -10.72 -10.89 -12.98
CA TYR A 165 -10.32 -11.78 -14.06
C TYR A 165 -9.76 -10.99 -15.26
N GLY A 166 -8.59 -11.38 -15.71
CA GLY A 166 -8.02 -10.88 -16.97
C GLY A 166 -7.15 -9.63 -16.88
N PHE A 167 -6.65 -9.27 -15.70
CA PHE A 167 -5.64 -8.23 -15.58
C PHE A 167 -4.25 -8.83 -15.78
N SER A 168 -3.59 -8.41 -16.84
CA SER A 168 -2.16 -8.62 -17.01
C SER A 168 -1.45 -7.28 -16.94
N VAL A 169 -0.40 -7.18 -16.13
CA VAL A 169 0.52 -6.04 -16.20
C VAL A 169 1.52 -6.33 -17.30
N SER A 170 1.51 -5.52 -18.34
CA SER A 170 2.52 -5.63 -19.40
C SER A 170 3.80 -4.95 -18.94
N GLY A 171 4.84 -5.74 -18.64
CA GLY A 171 6.21 -5.27 -18.43
C GLY A 171 6.47 -4.26 -17.30
N GLY A 172 7.47 -4.52 -16.47
CA GLY A 172 8.05 -3.55 -15.54
C GLY A 172 7.19 -3.06 -14.36
N GLY A 173 5.99 -3.60 -14.15
CA GLY A 173 5.11 -3.24 -13.04
C GLY A 173 4.55 -4.44 -12.31
N SER A 174 4.19 -4.27 -11.05
CA SER A 174 3.45 -5.26 -10.24
C SER A 174 1.98 -4.87 -10.11
N LEU A 175 1.14 -5.81 -9.70
CA LEU A 175 -0.26 -5.54 -9.35
C LEU A 175 -0.38 -5.17 -7.87
N ALA A 176 -1.29 -4.24 -7.57
CA ALA A 176 -1.75 -3.96 -6.23
C ALA A 176 -3.28 -4.05 -6.19
N LEU A 177 -3.79 -4.98 -5.43
CA LEU A 177 -5.22 -5.20 -5.28
C LEU A 177 -5.75 -4.31 -4.15
N PHE A 178 -6.68 -3.42 -4.47
CA PHE A 178 -7.38 -2.60 -3.48
C PHE A 178 -8.69 -3.28 -3.10
N THR A 179 -8.88 -3.50 -1.81
CA THR A 179 -10.07 -4.15 -1.24
C THR A 179 -10.42 -5.50 -1.90
N PRO A 180 -9.44 -6.42 -2.05
CA PRO A 180 -9.70 -7.71 -2.68
C PRO A 180 -10.77 -8.53 -1.96
N GLU A 181 -10.89 -8.37 -0.64
CA GLU A 181 -11.92 -8.97 0.19
C GLU A 181 -13.33 -8.55 -0.24
N GLN A 182 -13.53 -7.33 -0.72
CA GLN A 182 -14.85 -6.88 -1.16
C GLN A 182 -15.37 -7.66 -2.37
N HIS A 183 -14.49 -8.12 -3.24
CA HIS A 183 -14.90 -9.00 -4.34
C HIS A 183 -15.42 -10.33 -3.83
N THR A 184 -14.77 -10.89 -2.82
CA THR A 184 -15.16 -12.16 -2.21
C THR A 184 -16.37 -11.98 -1.29
N TYR A 185 -16.35 -10.98 -0.41
CA TYR A 185 -17.37 -10.77 0.61
C TYR A 185 -18.63 -10.06 0.12
N LYS A 186 -18.55 -9.19 -0.88
CA LYS A 186 -19.73 -8.46 -1.39
C LYS A 186 -20.80 -9.38 -1.95
N VAL A 187 -20.39 -10.49 -2.57
CA VAL A 187 -21.32 -11.52 -3.05
C VAL A 187 -21.88 -12.37 -1.90
N LEU A 188 -21.13 -12.48 -0.80
CA LEU A 188 -21.55 -13.21 0.39
C LEU A 188 -22.41 -12.37 1.33
N THR A 189 -22.13 -11.06 1.45
CA THR A 189 -22.85 -10.17 2.38
C THR A 189 -24.27 -9.89 1.97
N ASP A 190 -24.60 -9.93 0.67
CA ASP A 190 -25.97 -9.68 0.26
C ASP A 190 -26.94 -10.81 0.64
N ASP A 191 -26.45 -12.05 0.72
CA ASP A 191 -27.32 -13.22 1.00
C ASP A 191 -27.02 -13.94 2.31
N LEU A 192 -25.78 -13.92 2.82
CA LEU A 192 -25.35 -14.79 3.92
C LEU A 192 -25.12 -14.05 5.26
N TRP A 193 -24.76 -12.75 5.23
CA TRP A 193 -24.46 -11.97 6.44
C TRP A 193 -25.65 -11.15 6.96
N LYS A 194 -26.78 -11.15 6.24
CA LYS A 194 -28.00 -10.44 6.69
C LYS A 194 -28.55 -10.97 8.02
N ASP A 195 -28.12 -12.16 8.43
CA ASP A 195 -28.53 -12.76 9.68
C ASP A 195 -27.37 -13.49 10.37
N GLU A 196 -26.43 -12.71 10.91
CA GLU A 196 -25.28 -13.23 11.68
C GLU A 196 -25.71 -14.13 12.84
N SER A 197 -26.91 -13.92 13.39
CA SER A 197 -27.45 -14.70 14.51
C SER A 197 -27.70 -16.17 14.16
N ASN A 198 -27.78 -16.50 12.87
CA ASN A 198 -28.04 -17.85 12.37
C ASN A 198 -26.79 -18.58 11.80
N LEU A 199 -25.62 -17.98 11.88
CA LEU A 199 -24.37 -18.61 11.45
C LEU A 199 -23.81 -19.51 12.56
N THR A 200 -24.40 -20.68 12.77
CA THR A 200 -23.92 -21.65 13.74
C THR A 200 -23.68 -23.02 13.10
N GLY A 201 -22.75 -23.80 13.66
CA GLY A 201 -22.51 -25.16 13.28
C GLY A 201 -22.18 -25.36 11.80
N GLN A 202 -22.86 -26.27 11.12
CA GLN A 202 -22.59 -26.64 9.73
C GLN A 202 -22.76 -25.47 8.78
N LYS A 203 -23.75 -24.58 8.99
CA LYS A 203 -23.99 -23.41 8.14
C LYS A 203 -22.82 -22.42 8.14
N ALA A 204 -22.21 -22.19 9.31
CA ALA A 204 -21.00 -21.36 9.40
C ALA A 204 -19.82 -21.98 8.66
N TYR A 205 -19.68 -23.30 8.75
CA TYR A 205 -18.65 -24.04 8.03
C TYR A 205 -18.86 -23.95 6.50
N ASP A 206 -20.09 -24.16 6.02
CA ASP A 206 -20.42 -24.11 4.59
C ASP A 206 -20.15 -22.72 4.00
N VAL A 207 -20.49 -21.64 4.73
CA VAL A 207 -20.20 -20.26 4.33
C VAL A 207 -18.69 -20.04 4.23
N GLN A 208 -17.92 -20.52 5.21
CA GLN A 208 -16.48 -20.37 5.20
C GLN A 208 -15.81 -21.16 4.07
N ALA A 209 -16.33 -22.35 3.75
CA ALA A 209 -15.87 -23.15 2.62
C ALA A 209 -16.15 -22.41 1.28
N GLU A 210 -17.32 -21.79 1.13
CA GLU A 210 -17.65 -21.01 -0.07
C GLU A 210 -16.77 -19.76 -0.22
N VAL A 211 -16.46 -19.05 0.87
CA VAL A 211 -15.49 -17.93 0.87
C VAL A 211 -14.14 -18.42 0.36
N PHE A 212 -13.65 -19.52 0.91
CA PHE A 212 -12.36 -20.09 0.53
C PHE A 212 -12.31 -20.50 -0.96
N GLU A 213 -13.37 -21.14 -1.48
CA GLU A 213 -13.43 -21.48 -2.90
C GLU A 213 -13.42 -20.25 -3.81
N ARG A 214 -14.06 -19.15 -3.41
CA ARG A 214 -14.06 -17.89 -4.16
C ARG A 214 -12.72 -17.20 -4.12
N GLU A 215 -12.07 -17.18 -2.96
CA GLU A 215 -10.71 -16.67 -2.83
C GLU A 215 -9.75 -17.45 -3.72
N GLN A 216 -9.84 -18.77 -3.71
CA GLN A 216 -8.99 -19.63 -4.55
C GLN A 216 -9.20 -19.33 -6.04
N LYS A 217 -10.46 -19.24 -6.50
CA LYS A 217 -10.77 -18.89 -7.90
C LYS A 217 -10.23 -17.49 -8.29
N THR A 218 -10.28 -16.55 -7.36
CA THR A 218 -9.73 -15.20 -7.56
C THR A 218 -8.22 -15.27 -7.77
N TRP A 219 -7.50 -15.99 -6.91
CA TRP A 219 -6.05 -16.17 -7.02
C TRP A 219 -5.67 -16.92 -8.29
N ASP A 220 -6.36 -17.99 -8.63
CA ASP A 220 -6.13 -18.76 -9.86
C ASP A 220 -6.30 -17.88 -11.11
N GLY A 221 -7.25 -16.96 -11.09
CA GLY A 221 -7.47 -15.99 -12.18
C GLY A 221 -6.42 -14.88 -12.27
N ILE A 222 -5.70 -14.58 -11.18
CA ILE A 222 -4.63 -13.57 -11.17
C ILE A 222 -3.29 -14.17 -11.64
N VAL A 223 -3.02 -15.45 -11.31
CA VAL A 223 -1.74 -16.11 -11.61
C VAL A 223 -1.75 -16.91 -12.91
N SER A 224 -2.90 -17.06 -13.58
CA SER A 224 -3.04 -17.73 -14.87
C SER A 224 -2.83 -16.77 -16.04
#